data_157c5a2762280e3671ec10e6c2e2aec0
#
_entry.id   157c5a2762280e3671ec10e6c2e2aec0
#
_cell.length_a   1.000
_cell.length_b   1.000
_cell.length_c   1.000
_cell.angle_alpha   90.00
_cell.angle_beta   90.00
_cell.angle_gamma   90.00
#
_symmetry.space_group_name_H-M   'P 1'
#
loop_
_entity.id
_entity.type
_entity.pdbx_description
1 polymer ?
#
loop_
_entity_poly.entity_id
_entity_poly.type
_entity_poly.pdbx_seq_one_letter_code
_entity_poly.pdbx_strand_id
1 'polypeptide(L)'
;YELAKMYRDGIGTQRDIGQAEAHFQNAFSGFFSLEADSHDDKLQYRLGQMLHTGTGTGKDDTAAAHYWECAARLGNVNAQYALGKLWLENGTGDPEQAVAWITKAAESGNAAAQYALGKVYRDGIHVPRDMEKAVELFTQSAEQDNEYAAYQLGKLYLAGEDIPKDVEAAIRW
;
A
#
# COMPACT_ATOMS: atom_id res chain seq x y z
N TYR A 1 7.38 12.45 -15.36
CA TYR A 1 7.20 11.16 -14.69
C TYR A 1 6.62 10.09 -15.63
N GLU A 2 5.50 10.33 -16.31
CA GLU A 2 4.92 9.33 -17.24
C GLU A 2 5.85 9.01 -18.42
N LEU A 3 6.52 10.01 -19.00
CA LEU A 3 7.53 9.80 -20.03
C LEU A 3 8.69 8.89 -19.53
N ALA A 4 9.11 9.06 -18.30
CA ALA A 4 10.12 8.19 -17.68
C ALA A 4 9.67 6.72 -17.64
N LYS A 5 8.40 6.46 -17.28
CA LYS A 5 7.83 5.12 -17.30
C LYS A 5 7.78 4.53 -18.72
N MET A 6 7.43 5.35 -19.71
CA MET A 6 7.43 4.90 -21.12
C MET A 6 8.82 4.43 -21.55
N TYR A 7 9.89 5.17 -21.25
CA TYR A 7 11.27 4.74 -21.52
C TYR A 7 11.68 3.50 -20.71
N ARG A 8 11.29 3.42 -19.44
CA ARG A 8 11.60 2.24 -18.60
C ARG A 8 10.95 0.97 -19.15
N ASP A 9 9.68 1.06 -19.53
CA ASP A 9 8.86 -0.10 -19.89
C ASP A 9 8.85 -0.39 -21.41
N GLY A 10 9.36 0.54 -22.24
CA GLY A 10 9.36 0.44 -23.69
C GLY A 10 7.95 0.59 -24.30
N ILE A 11 7.06 1.33 -23.63
CA ILE A 11 5.68 1.55 -24.09
C ILE A 11 5.62 2.82 -24.94
N GLY A 12 5.34 2.66 -26.24
CA GLY A 12 5.29 3.79 -27.18
C GLY A 12 6.65 4.36 -27.58
N THR A 13 7.76 3.79 -27.09
CA THR A 13 9.14 4.14 -27.42
C THR A 13 10.05 2.94 -27.23
N GLN A 14 11.29 3.00 -27.74
CA GLN A 14 12.30 2.00 -27.41
C GLN A 14 12.66 2.10 -25.93
N ARG A 15 12.80 0.95 -25.26
CA ARG A 15 13.23 0.89 -23.87
C ARG A 15 14.63 1.50 -23.71
N ASP A 16 14.76 2.48 -22.84
CA ASP A 16 16.00 3.17 -22.50
C ASP A 16 16.03 3.54 -21.02
N ILE A 17 16.82 2.79 -20.25
CA ILE A 17 16.90 2.98 -18.80
C ILE A 17 17.61 4.28 -18.44
N GLY A 18 18.59 4.73 -19.26
CA GLY A 18 19.29 5.99 -19.04
C GLY A 18 18.37 7.21 -19.19
N GLN A 19 17.56 7.22 -20.26
CA GLN A 19 16.54 8.25 -20.45
C GLN A 19 15.46 8.18 -19.37
N ALA A 20 15.03 6.99 -18.99
CA ALA A 20 14.06 6.82 -17.91
C ALA A 20 14.57 7.46 -16.61
N GLU A 21 15.80 7.16 -16.20
CA GLU A 21 16.40 7.70 -14.98
C GLU A 21 16.53 9.22 -15.02
N ALA A 22 17.04 9.79 -16.12
CA ALA A 22 17.15 11.25 -16.29
C ALA A 22 15.77 11.94 -16.17
N HIS A 23 14.73 11.35 -16.77
CA HIS A 23 13.36 11.88 -16.64
C HIS A 23 12.76 11.69 -15.24
N PHE A 24 13.10 10.61 -14.52
CA PHE A 24 12.69 10.45 -13.13
C PHE A 24 13.36 11.46 -12.21
N GLN A 25 14.66 11.75 -12.38
CA GLN A 25 15.39 12.77 -11.61
C GLN A 25 14.79 14.16 -11.81
N ASN A 26 14.50 14.51 -13.07
CA ASN A 26 13.84 15.77 -13.41
C ASN A 26 12.43 15.86 -12.79
N ALA A 27 11.68 14.75 -12.81
CA ALA A 27 10.36 14.70 -12.21
C ALA A 27 10.42 14.85 -10.68
N PHE A 28 11.36 14.18 -10.02
CA PHE A 28 11.56 14.31 -8.58
C PHE A 28 11.88 15.76 -8.19
N SER A 29 12.86 16.39 -8.86
CA SER A 29 13.22 17.77 -8.61
C SER A 29 12.07 18.76 -8.81
N GLY A 30 11.27 18.55 -9.89
CA GLY A 30 10.09 19.35 -10.17
C GLY A 30 8.99 19.17 -9.11
N PHE A 31 8.71 17.95 -8.70
CA PHE A 31 7.74 17.67 -7.65
C PHE A 31 8.16 18.22 -6.29
N PHE A 32 9.43 18.08 -5.94
CA PHE A 32 9.98 18.64 -4.72
C PHE A 32 9.84 20.16 -4.65
N SER A 33 10.10 20.86 -5.76
CA SER A 33 9.92 22.32 -5.83
C SER A 33 8.45 22.75 -5.74
N LEU A 34 7.55 21.98 -6.37
CA LEU A 34 6.10 22.28 -6.32
C LEU A 34 5.49 22.03 -4.95
N GLU A 35 5.98 21.01 -4.24
CA GLU A 35 5.47 20.66 -2.90
C GLU A 35 5.73 21.75 -1.89
N ALA A 36 6.88 22.42 -1.94
CA ALA A 36 7.24 23.52 -1.05
C ALA A 36 6.18 24.64 -1.00
N ASP A 37 5.45 24.84 -2.11
CA ASP A 37 4.43 25.88 -2.23
C ASP A 37 2.99 25.35 -2.07
N SER A 38 2.72 24.10 -2.44
CA SER A 38 1.35 23.62 -2.61
C SER A 38 0.83 22.74 -1.48
N HIS A 39 1.69 21.98 -0.81
CA HIS A 39 1.33 20.96 0.19
C HIS A 39 0.17 20.05 -0.27
N ASP A 40 0.21 19.66 -1.56
CA ASP A 40 -0.80 18.80 -2.17
C ASP A 40 -0.60 17.33 -1.75
N ASP A 41 -1.68 16.67 -1.29
CA ASP A 41 -1.64 15.31 -0.77
C ASP A 41 -1.16 14.27 -1.79
N LYS A 42 -1.53 14.44 -3.07
CA LYS A 42 -1.13 13.53 -4.15
C LYS A 42 0.34 13.71 -4.50
N LEU A 43 0.81 14.97 -4.46
CA LEU A 43 2.20 15.29 -4.71
C LEU A 43 3.10 14.75 -3.59
N GLN A 44 2.70 14.94 -2.34
CA GLN A 44 3.38 14.39 -1.16
C GLN A 44 3.41 12.86 -1.21
N TYR A 45 2.27 12.22 -1.54
CA TYR A 45 2.24 10.76 -1.73
C TYR A 45 3.22 10.31 -2.82
N ARG A 46 3.30 11.02 -3.95
CA ARG A 46 4.21 10.71 -5.05
C ARG A 46 5.67 10.85 -4.65
N LEU A 47 6.03 11.92 -3.95
CA LEU A 47 7.39 12.12 -3.41
C LEU A 47 7.78 11.00 -2.46
N GLY A 48 6.89 10.61 -1.56
CA GLY A 48 7.09 9.46 -0.68
C GLY A 48 7.33 8.16 -1.45
N GLN A 49 6.56 7.90 -2.53
CA GLN A 49 6.78 6.73 -3.39
C GLN A 49 8.17 6.75 -4.07
N MET A 50 8.58 7.90 -4.60
CA MET A 50 9.87 8.05 -5.28
C MET A 50 11.03 7.83 -4.30
N LEU A 51 10.94 8.38 -3.09
CA LEU A 51 11.92 8.18 -2.04
C LEU A 51 11.98 6.72 -1.55
N HIS A 52 10.83 6.07 -1.35
CA HIS A 52 10.78 4.68 -0.92
C HIS A 52 11.39 3.72 -1.94
N THR A 53 11.13 3.96 -3.23
CA THR A 53 11.64 3.11 -4.31
C THR A 53 13.02 3.51 -4.82
N GLY A 54 13.52 4.67 -4.43
CA GLY A 54 14.76 5.24 -5.00
C GLY A 54 14.61 5.68 -6.45
N THR A 55 13.38 6.00 -6.90
CA THR A 55 13.10 6.35 -8.29
C THR A 55 13.41 7.82 -8.55
N GLY A 56 14.45 8.11 -9.33
CA GLY A 56 14.91 9.46 -9.64
C GLY A 56 15.58 10.18 -8.45
N THR A 57 15.86 9.45 -7.38
CA THR A 57 16.53 9.92 -6.17
C THR A 57 17.15 8.73 -5.44
N GLY A 58 17.94 8.96 -4.40
CA GLY A 58 18.37 7.90 -3.49
C GLY A 58 17.18 7.36 -2.67
N LYS A 59 17.18 6.05 -2.38
CA LYS A 59 16.17 5.48 -1.48
C LYS A 59 16.33 6.05 -0.07
N ASP A 60 15.22 6.54 0.49
CA ASP A 60 15.13 7.06 1.86
C ASP A 60 13.75 6.78 2.45
N ASP A 61 13.65 5.69 3.21
CA ASP A 61 12.38 5.29 3.83
C ASP A 61 11.95 6.25 4.97
N THR A 62 12.88 6.97 5.59
CA THR A 62 12.56 7.97 6.63
C THR A 62 11.91 9.20 6.01
N ALA A 63 12.50 9.73 4.94
CA ALA A 63 11.90 10.83 4.19
C ALA A 63 10.58 10.41 3.53
N ALA A 64 10.48 9.18 3.01
CA ALA A 64 9.25 8.64 2.46
C ALA A 64 8.13 8.59 3.51
N ALA A 65 8.42 8.10 4.72
CA ALA A 65 7.45 8.08 5.82
C ALA A 65 6.96 9.49 6.17
N HIS A 66 7.84 10.48 6.21
CA HIS A 66 7.48 11.87 6.46
C HIS A 66 6.49 12.41 5.43
N TYR A 67 6.77 12.25 4.13
CA TYR A 67 5.87 12.69 3.08
C TYR A 67 4.54 11.95 3.08
N TRP A 68 4.56 10.63 3.33
CA TRP A 68 3.33 9.85 3.45
C TRP A 68 2.52 10.25 4.68
N GLU A 69 3.16 10.60 5.80
CA GLU A 69 2.46 11.09 6.98
C GLU A 69 1.74 12.41 6.70
N CYS A 70 2.41 13.36 6.03
CA CYS A 70 1.79 14.62 5.61
C CYS A 70 0.57 14.35 4.70
N ALA A 71 0.73 13.53 3.66
CA ALA A 71 -0.37 13.17 2.76
C ALA A 71 -1.51 12.42 3.47
N ALA A 72 -1.18 11.49 4.38
CA ALA A 72 -2.16 10.71 5.14
C ALA A 72 -3.01 11.59 6.06
N ARG A 73 -2.41 12.60 6.67
CA ARG A 73 -3.13 13.60 7.49
C ARG A 73 -4.09 14.46 6.67
N LEU A 74 -3.78 14.69 5.38
CA LEU A 74 -4.65 15.36 4.42
C LEU A 74 -5.73 14.44 3.84
N GLY A 75 -5.77 13.16 4.25
CA GLY A 75 -6.78 12.21 3.84
C GLY A 75 -6.40 11.34 2.64
N ASN A 76 -5.16 11.38 2.16
CA ASN A 76 -4.72 10.51 1.08
C ASN A 76 -4.72 9.04 1.52
N VAL A 77 -5.67 8.28 1.03
CA VAL A 77 -5.90 6.87 1.40
C VAL A 77 -4.70 5.97 1.06
N ASN A 78 -4.06 6.22 -0.08
CA ASN A 78 -2.89 5.44 -0.48
C ASN A 78 -1.68 5.74 0.43
N ALA A 79 -1.53 6.99 0.88
CA ALA A 79 -0.48 7.37 1.82
C ALA A 79 -0.72 6.76 3.20
N GLN A 80 -1.97 6.72 3.68
CA GLN A 80 -2.35 6.05 4.93
C GLN A 80 -1.94 4.58 4.91
N TYR A 81 -2.27 3.87 3.83
CA TYR A 81 -1.87 2.47 3.66
C TYR A 81 -0.35 2.31 3.57
N ALA A 82 0.32 3.12 2.73
CA ALA A 82 1.77 3.03 2.52
C ALA A 82 2.56 3.27 3.81
N LEU A 83 2.16 4.29 4.59
CA LEU A 83 2.78 4.63 5.87
C LEU A 83 2.60 3.50 6.89
N GLY A 84 1.36 3.05 7.09
CA GLY A 84 1.07 1.99 8.04
C GLY A 84 1.79 0.69 7.70
N LYS A 85 1.82 0.33 6.42
CA LYS A 85 2.55 -0.83 5.92
C LYS A 85 4.06 -0.70 6.17
N LEU A 86 4.66 0.43 5.83
CA LEU A 86 6.09 0.68 6.03
C LEU A 86 6.48 0.53 7.52
N TRP A 87 5.68 1.10 8.41
CA TRP A 87 5.95 1.04 9.85
C TRP A 87 5.84 -0.38 10.41
N LEU A 88 4.87 -1.17 9.97
CA LEU A 88 4.74 -2.57 10.39
C LEU A 88 5.87 -3.46 9.83
N GLU A 89 6.31 -3.22 8.60
CA GLU A 89 7.35 -4.03 7.95
C GLU A 89 8.75 -3.72 8.49
N ASN A 90 9.06 -2.45 8.72
CA ASN A 90 10.39 -2.01 9.15
C ASN A 90 10.54 -1.86 10.68
N GLY A 91 9.44 -1.89 11.43
CA GLY A 91 9.44 -1.65 12.88
C GLY A 91 9.91 -0.24 13.25
N THR A 92 9.74 0.75 12.35
CA THR A 92 10.30 2.11 12.50
C THR A 92 9.32 3.12 13.07
N GLY A 93 8.07 2.78 13.22
CA GLY A 93 7.02 3.66 13.77
C GLY A 93 6.37 3.06 15.00
N ASP A 94 5.36 3.75 15.49
CA ASP A 94 4.49 3.21 16.53
C ASP A 94 3.55 2.16 15.91
N PRO A 95 3.61 0.90 16.35
CA PRO A 95 2.79 -0.18 15.78
C PRO A 95 1.28 0.07 15.91
N GLU A 96 0.82 0.69 16.98
CA GLU A 96 -0.60 1.01 17.17
C GLU A 96 -1.05 2.08 16.18
N GLN A 97 -0.22 3.09 15.94
CA GLN A 97 -0.49 4.11 14.91
C GLN A 97 -0.43 3.52 13.51
N ALA A 98 0.50 2.58 13.25
CA ALA A 98 0.57 1.88 11.98
C ALA A 98 -0.74 1.13 11.65
N VAL A 99 -1.27 0.38 12.62
CA VAL A 99 -2.57 -0.30 12.49
C VAL A 99 -3.69 0.72 12.32
N ALA A 100 -3.69 1.83 13.06
CA ALA A 100 -4.70 2.88 12.92
C ALA A 100 -4.72 3.50 11.52
N TRP A 101 -3.55 3.73 10.89
CA TRP A 101 -3.47 4.22 9.52
C TRP A 101 -3.99 3.20 8.49
N ILE A 102 -3.63 1.91 8.65
CA ILE A 102 -4.15 0.85 7.78
C ILE A 102 -5.67 0.73 7.93
N THR A 103 -6.19 0.85 9.16
CA THR A 103 -7.63 0.82 9.44
C THR A 103 -8.36 1.95 8.71
N LYS A 104 -7.88 3.18 8.79
CA LYS A 104 -8.46 4.32 8.06
C LYS A 104 -8.50 4.10 6.55
N ALA A 105 -7.41 3.56 5.99
CA ALA A 105 -7.36 3.24 4.57
C ALA A 105 -8.33 2.11 4.18
N ALA A 106 -8.47 1.08 5.02
CA ALA A 106 -9.41 -0.04 4.82
C ALA A 106 -10.87 0.42 4.88
N GLU A 107 -11.22 1.25 5.88
CA GLU A 107 -12.54 1.89 6.02
C GLU A 107 -12.88 2.79 4.83
N SER A 108 -11.86 3.40 4.20
CA SER A 108 -12.01 4.19 2.97
C SER A 108 -12.11 3.32 1.71
N GLY A 109 -12.20 1.99 1.85
CA GLY A 109 -12.40 1.05 0.74
C GLY A 109 -11.12 0.64 0.00
N ASN A 110 -9.92 0.93 0.51
CA ASN A 110 -8.69 0.50 -0.13
C ASN A 110 -8.50 -1.02 0.00
N ALA A 111 -8.59 -1.75 -1.11
CA ALA A 111 -8.51 -3.21 -1.13
C ALA A 111 -7.19 -3.76 -0.56
N ALA A 112 -6.06 -3.11 -0.84
CA ALA A 112 -4.76 -3.53 -0.29
C ALA A 112 -4.69 -3.32 1.23
N ALA A 113 -5.29 -2.24 1.75
CA ALA A 113 -5.39 -1.98 3.18
C ALA A 113 -6.33 -2.97 3.88
N GLN A 114 -7.48 -3.31 3.27
CA GLN A 114 -8.39 -4.34 3.78
C GLN A 114 -7.69 -5.69 3.87
N TYR A 115 -6.96 -6.10 2.84
CA TYR A 115 -6.15 -7.30 2.88
C TYR A 115 -5.08 -7.26 4.00
N ALA A 116 -4.35 -6.16 4.12
CA ALA A 116 -3.32 -6.01 5.14
C ALA A 116 -3.92 -6.05 6.56
N LEU A 117 -5.03 -5.36 6.78
CA LEU A 117 -5.74 -5.35 8.07
C LEU A 117 -6.33 -6.73 8.39
N GLY A 118 -6.85 -7.44 7.41
CA GLY A 118 -7.30 -8.82 7.55
C GLY A 118 -6.18 -9.74 8.05
N LYS A 119 -4.97 -9.60 7.55
CA LYS A 119 -3.79 -10.31 8.06
C LYS A 119 -3.46 -9.92 9.51
N VAL A 120 -3.52 -8.64 9.84
CA VAL A 120 -3.28 -8.12 11.20
C VAL A 120 -4.22 -8.77 12.20
N TYR A 121 -5.53 -8.86 11.89
CA TYR A 121 -6.51 -9.52 12.76
C TYR A 121 -6.36 -11.05 12.77
N ARG A 122 -6.09 -11.68 11.62
CA ARG A 122 -5.86 -13.13 11.54
C ARG A 122 -4.70 -13.56 12.44
N ASP A 123 -3.61 -12.82 12.40
CA ASP A 123 -2.36 -13.18 13.06
C ASP A 123 -2.27 -12.60 14.48
N GLY A 124 -3.15 -11.69 14.87
CA GLY A 124 -3.14 -11.01 16.18
C GLY A 124 -1.93 -10.08 16.34
N ILE A 125 -1.48 -9.44 15.26
CA ILE A 125 -0.31 -8.54 15.28
C ILE A 125 -0.73 -7.16 15.78
N HIS A 126 -0.26 -6.77 16.96
CA HIS A 126 -0.57 -5.49 17.63
C HIS A 126 -2.06 -5.25 17.94
N VAL A 127 -2.91 -6.23 17.68
CA VAL A 127 -4.34 -6.26 18.03
C VAL A 127 -4.70 -7.68 18.50
N PRO A 128 -5.76 -7.86 19.30
CA PRO A 128 -6.28 -9.19 19.58
C PRO A 128 -6.66 -9.91 18.29
N ARG A 129 -6.32 -11.20 18.20
CA ARG A 129 -6.71 -12.03 17.06
C ARG A 129 -8.23 -12.08 16.94
N ASP A 130 -8.72 -11.82 15.75
CA ASP A 130 -10.14 -11.80 15.43
C ASP A 130 -10.36 -12.37 14.01
N MET A 131 -10.77 -13.64 13.95
CA MET A 131 -10.90 -14.35 12.69
C MET A 131 -12.15 -13.93 11.92
N GLU A 132 -13.19 -13.51 12.61
CA GLU A 132 -14.42 -13.02 11.99
C GLU A 132 -14.15 -11.72 11.22
N LYS A 133 -13.49 -10.76 11.85
CA LYS A 133 -13.03 -9.54 11.18
C LYS A 133 -12.04 -9.80 10.05
N ALA A 134 -11.14 -10.77 10.23
CA ALA A 134 -10.19 -11.12 9.19
C ALA A 134 -10.90 -11.63 7.92
N VAL A 135 -11.89 -12.51 8.07
CA VAL A 135 -12.70 -13.04 6.96
C VAL A 135 -13.51 -11.93 6.29
N GLU A 136 -14.15 -11.05 7.08
CA GLU A 136 -14.89 -9.91 6.55
C GLU A 136 -13.99 -9.01 5.69
N LEU A 137 -12.81 -8.64 6.19
CA LEU A 137 -11.84 -7.78 5.50
C LEU A 137 -11.26 -8.44 4.24
N PHE A 138 -10.96 -9.73 4.30
CA PHE A 138 -10.54 -10.49 3.11
C PHE A 138 -11.65 -10.54 2.07
N THR A 139 -12.91 -10.72 2.49
CA THR A 139 -14.06 -10.71 1.58
C THR A 139 -14.19 -9.36 0.89
N GLN A 140 -14.20 -8.26 1.64
CA GLN A 140 -14.26 -6.91 1.08
C GLN A 140 -13.12 -6.63 0.09
N SER A 141 -11.93 -7.13 0.39
CA SER A 141 -10.77 -6.97 -0.49
C SER A 141 -10.87 -7.84 -1.75
N ALA A 142 -11.33 -9.09 -1.62
CA ALA A 142 -11.47 -10.03 -2.74
C ALA A 142 -12.59 -9.61 -3.72
N GLU A 143 -13.67 -9.02 -3.20
CA GLU A 143 -14.75 -8.43 -4.02
C GLU A 143 -14.28 -7.24 -4.87
N GLN A 144 -13.10 -6.70 -4.59
CA GLN A 144 -12.39 -5.69 -5.39
C GLN A 144 -11.27 -6.30 -6.24
N ASP A 145 -11.38 -7.57 -6.62
CA ASP A 145 -10.41 -8.30 -7.46
C ASP A 145 -9.01 -8.45 -6.83
N ASN A 146 -8.91 -8.43 -5.48
CA ASN A 146 -7.65 -8.73 -4.80
C ASN A 146 -7.43 -10.25 -4.73
N GLU A 147 -6.63 -10.78 -5.64
CA GLU A 147 -6.32 -12.21 -5.75
C GLU A 147 -5.69 -12.80 -4.46
N TYR A 148 -4.89 -12.01 -3.74
CA TYR A 148 -4.28 -12.45 -2.48
C TYR A 148 -5.33 -12.65 -1.39
N ALA A 149 -6.34 -11.79 -1.33
CA ALA A 149 -7.44 -11.92 -0.38
C ALA A 149 -8.34 -13.12 -0.72
N ALA A 150 -8.69 -13.30 -1.99
CA ALA A 150 -9.42 -14.46 -2.48
C ALA A 150 -8.68 -15.76 -2.13
N TYR A 151 -7.38 -15.82 -2.39
CA TYR A 151 -6.55 -16.98 -2.02
C TYR A 151 -6.58 -17.27 -0.51
N GLN A 152 -6.52 -16.23 0.35
CA GLN A 152 -6.61 -16.42 1.80
C GLN A 152 -7.97 -16.99 2.21
N LEU A 153 -9.07 -16.49 1.65
CA LEU A 153 -10.42 -17.02 1.91
C LEU A 153 -10.55 -18.48 1.48
N GLY A 154 -10.14 -18.81 0.26
CA GLY A 154 -10.15 -20.19 -0.23
C GLY A 154 -9.38 -21.14 0.70
N LYS A 155 -8.20 -20.71 1.15
CA LYS A 155 -7.38 -21.49 2.09
C LYS A 155 -8.07 -21.67 3.46
N LEU A 156 -8.66 -20.61 4.02
CA LEU A 156 -9.34 -20.65 5.32
C LEU A 156 -10.56 -21.58 5.29
N TYR A 157 -11.42 -21.45 4.27
CA TYR A 157 -12.60 -22.31 4.11
C TYR A 157 -12.24 -23.76 3.83
N LEU A 158 -11.13 -24.02 3.12
CA LEU A 158 -10.67 -25.39 2.86
C LEU A 158 -10.11 -26.06 4.11
N ALA A 159 -9.35 -25.32 4.92
CA ALA A 159 -8.75 -25.85 6.16
C ALA A 159 -9.82 -26.19 7.21
N GLY A 160 -10.74 -25.28 7.47
CA GLY A 160 -11.80 -25.47 8.45
C GLY A 160 -11.31 -25.50 9.91
N GLU A 161 -10.14 -24.89 10.18
CA GLU A 161 -9.52 -24.88 11.53
C GLU A 161 -10.03 -23.71 12.38
N ASP A 162 -10.02 -22.52 11.81
CA ASP A 162 -10.39 -21.26 12.49
C ASP A 162 -11.83 -20.81 12.18
N ILE A 163 -12.38 -21.29 11.08
CA ILE A 163 -13.75 -21.05 10.64
C ILE A 163 -14.34 -22.39 10.17
N PRO A 164 -15.67 -22.55 10.14
CA PRO A 164 -16.27 -23.79 9.63
C PRO A 164 -15.80 -24.11 8.21
N LYS A 165 -15.45 -25.38 7.97
CA LYS A 165 -15.05 -25.85 6.65
C LYS A 165 -16.19 -25.71 5.66
N ASP A 166 -15.92 -25.03 4.53
CA ASP A 166 -16.85 -24.85 3.43
C ASP A 166 -16.12 -24.97 2.09
N VAL A 167 -16.23 -26.16 1.49
CA VAL A 167 -15.55 -26.46 0.21
C VAL A 167 -16.15 -25.68 -0.95
N GLU A 168 -17.44 -25.37 -0.92
CA GLU A 168 -18.11 -24.59 -1.97
C GLU A 168 -17.64 -23.14 -1.93
N ALA A 169 -17.56 -22.56 -0.72
CA ALA A 169 -16.98 -21.23 -0.54
C ALA A 169 -15.49 -21.21 -0.95
N ALA A 170 -14.73 -22.25 -0.64
CA ALA A 170 -13.32 -22.34 -1.03
C ALA A 170 -13.10 -22.40 -2.55
N ILE A 171 -14.02 -23.00 -3.30
CA ILE A 171 -13.96 -23.07 -4.78
C ILE A 171 -14.37 -21.74 -5.42
N ARG A 172 -15.29 -21.01 -4.79
CA ARG A 172 -15.78 -19.74 -5.30
C ARG A 172 -14.71 -18.64 -5.23
N TRP A 173 -13.86 -18.67 -4.22
CA TRP A 173 -12.75 -17.74 -4.05
C TRP A 173 -11.47 -18.23 -4.75
#